data_0d43863245b56f8f6d60266c425237b3
#
_entry.id   0d43863245b56f8f6d60266c425237b3
#
_cell.length_a   1.000
_cell.length_b   1.000
_cell.length_c   1.000
_cell.angle_alpha   90.00
_cell.angle_beta   90.00
_cell.angle_gamma   90.00
#
_symmetry.space_group_name_H-M   'P 1'
#
loop_
_entity.id
_entity.type
_entity.pdbx_description
1 polymer ?
#
loop_
_entity_poly.entity_id
_entity_poly.type
_entity_poly.pdbx_seq_one_letter_code
_entity_poly.pdbx_strand_id
1 'polypeptide(L)'
;MNLDLSPEHDLIRETVRDFARERVAPVAEELDREHRFPYELVAELAELGVMGIPIPEEYGGGGSDTLSYAIAIEELTRVDSSVAITVAAHTSLGTMPIFLFGTEQQKREWLPDLASGRRLAAFGLTEPGAGSDAGATRTRAELRDGSWVIDGSKMFITNAGTDISACVTITALTGEREVSNLIVPNGTPGYEISAPMGKLGWRASDTRELSFRECAVPEGNLLGPRGEGFRQFLEILDGGRISVAAMGIGLAQGAYDLAYAYSKERHQFGKPISTFQAVQFKLADMATELEAGRALVYKAAWLKDQGRPFAREAAMAKLYTGELSNRAVNWSLQIHGGYGYMDEFAISRLYRDQKILEIGEGTNEVQRMVIAKHLGL
;
A
#
# COMPACT_ATOMS: atom_id res chain seq x y z
N MET A 1 -15.45 -25.32 -1.83
CA MET A 1 -14.74 -24.01 -1.85
C MET A 1 -15.08 -23.41 -3.19
N ASN A 2 -15.81 -22.32 -3.24
CA ASN A 2 -16.01 -21.58 -4.49
C ASN A 2 -14.84 -20.61 -4.63
N LEU A 3 -14.11 -20.72 -5.74
CA LEU A 3 -13.00 -19.84 -6.10
C LEU A 3 -13.40 -18.84 -7.18
N ASP A 4 -14.66 -18.92 -7.67
CA ASP A 4 -15.16 -17.97 -8.64
C ASP A 4 -15.40 -16.63 -7.99
N LEU A 5 -15.04 -15.58 -8.68
CA LEU A 5 -15.36 -14.22 -8.28
C LEU A 5 -16.83 -13.93 -8.52
N SER A 6 -17.39 -13.03 -7.73
CA SER A 6 -18.74 -12.51 -7.99
C SER A 6 -18.74 -11.60 -9.22
N PRO A 7 -19.91 -11.37 -9.86
CA PRO A 7 -20.01 -10.39 -10.95
C PRO A 7 -19.54 -8.98 -10.55
N GLU A 8 -19.69 -8.60 -9.29
CA GLU A 8 -19.19 -7.32 -8.75
C GLU A 8 -17.66 -7.27 -8.73
N HIS A 9 -17.00 -8.35 -8.24
CA HIS A 9 -15.54 -8.46 -8.27
C HIS A 9 -14.98 -8.40 -9.70
N ASP A 10 -15.65 -9.05 -10.66
CA ASP A 10 -15.26 -9.03 -12.07
C ASP A 10 -15.42 -7.63 -12.65
N LEU A 11 -16.53 -6.93 -12.35
CA LEU A 11 -16.74 -5.55 -12.78
C LEU A 11 -15.66 -4.60 -12.26
N ILE A 12 -15.32 -4.68 -10.96
CA ILE A 12 -14.25 -3.88 -10.36
C ILE A 12 -12.92 -4.18 -11.04
N ARG A 13 -12.62 -5.47 -11.27
CA ARG A 13 -11.41 -5.88 -11.98
C ARG A 13 -11.32 -5.27 -13.38
N GLU A 14 -12.38 -5.38 -14.17
CA GLU A 14 -12.42 -4.84 -15.54
C GLU A 14 -12.29 -3.32 -15.52
N THR A 15 -13.07 -2.63 -14.70
CA THR A 15 -13.05 -1.17 -14.59
C THR A 15 -11.68 -0.64 -14.23
N VAL A 16 -11.04 -1.20 -13.20
CA VAL A 16 -9.72 -0.72 -12.74
C VAL A 16 -8.62 -1.13 -13.72
N ARG A 17 -8.72 -2.29 -14.35
CA ARG A 17 -7.78 -2.74 -15.40
C ARG A 17 -7.80 -1.82 -16.60
N ASP A 18 -8.99 -1.47 -17.08
CA ASP A 18 -9.14 -0.58 -18.23
C ASP A 18 -8.63 0.81 -17.88
N PHE A 19 -8.99 1.36 -16.72
CA PHE A 19 -8.41 2.60 -16.21
C PHE A 19 -6.87 2.56 -16.17
N ALA A 20 -6.30 1.50 -15.59
CA ALA A 20 -4.84 1.37 -15.49
C ALA A 20 -4.17 1.35 -16.88
N ARG A 21 -4.76 0.65 -17.85
CA ARG A 21 -4.22 0.55 -19.22
C ARG A 21 -4.40 1.84 -20.01
N GLU A 22 -5.56 2.51 -19.90
CA GLU A 22 -5.89 3.64 -20.75
C GLU A 22 -5.42 4.98 -20.18
N ARG A 23 -5.40 5.10 -18.83
CA ARG A 23 -5.08 6.37 -18.16
C ARG A 23 -3.70 6.35 -17.49
N VAL A 24 -3.33 5.27 -16.81
CA VAL A 24 -2.06 5.19 -16.06
C VAL A 24 -0.88 4.85 -16.98
N ALA A 25 -0.99 3.79 -17.79
CA ALA A 25 0.11 3.31 -18.62
C ALA A 25 0.74 4.40 -19.53
N PRO A 26 -0.04 5.29 -20.18
CA PRO A 26 0.53 6.29 -21.08
C PRO A 26 1.41 7.33 -20.38
N VAL A 27 1.23 7.57 -19.09
CA VAL A 27 1.93 8.64 -18.34
C VAL A 27 2.90 8.10 -17.29
N ALA A 28 2.91 6.80 -17.02
CA ALA A 28 3.67 6.18 -15.94
C ALA A 28 5.19 6.39 -16.06
N GLU A 29 5.75 6.39 -17.28
CA GLU A 29 7.18 6.66 -17.53
C GLU A 29 7.53 8.12 -17.19
N GLU A 30 6.71 9.07 -17.63
CA GLU A 30 6.90 10.50 -17.31
C GLU A 30 6.83 10.76 -15.82
N LEU A 31 5.81 10.21 -15.14
CA LEU A 31 5.61 10.34 -13.70
C LEU A 31 6.82 9.82 -12.91
N ASP A 32 7.36 8.66 -13.29
CA ASP A 32 8.54 8.06 -12.66
C ASP A 32 9.80 8.91 -12.90
N ARG A 33 10.02 9.37 -14.16
CA ARG A 33 11.19 10.17 -14.53
C ARG A 33 11.21 11.52 -13.83
N GLU A 34 10.06 12.16 -13.73
CA GLU A 34 9.91 13.50 -13.14
C GLU A 34 9.68 13.49 -11.63
N HIS A 35 9.52 12.31 -11.02
CA HIS A 35 9.14 12.14 -9.63
C HIS A 35 7.88 12.94 -9.27
N ARG A 36 6.91 12.98 -10.20
CA ARG A 36 5.71 13.81 -10.12
C ARG A 36 4.55 13.04 -9.52
N PHE A 37 3.92 13.60 -8.49
CA PHE A 37 2.71 13.01 -7.90
C PHE A 37 1.54 13.11 -8.89
N PRO A 38 0.78 12.02 -9.11
CA PRO A 38 -0.24 11.92 -10.16
C PRO A 38 -1.61 12.45 -9.72
N TYR A 39 -1.73 13.76 -9.45
CA TYR A 39 -2.97 14.38 -8.96
C TYR A 39 -4.16 14.07 -9.83
N GLU A 40 -3.99 14.12 -11.16
CA GLU A 40 -5.04 13.90 -12.15
C GLU A 40 -5.59 12.46 -12.06
N LEU A 41 -4.69 11.47 -11.97
CA LEU A 41 -5.07 10.07 -11.84
C LEU A 41 -5.75 9.78 -10.49
N VAL A 42 -5.29 10.43 -9.42
CA VAL A 42 -5.93 10.29 -8.09
C VAL A 42 -7.35 10.86 -8.11
N ALA A 43 -7.56 11.99 -8.78
CA ALA A 43 -8.90 12.58 -8.94
C ALA A 43 -9.84 11.66 -9.76
N GLU A 44 -9.35 11.08 -10.87
CA GLU A 44 -10.12 10.13 -11.67
C GLU A 44 -10.44 8.84 -10.91
N LEU A 45 -9.49 8.32 -10.10
CA LEU A 45 -9.72 7.17 -9.22
C LEU A 45 -10.74 7.47 -8.12
N ALA A 46 -10.78 8.71 -7.64
CA ALA A 46 -11.78 9.18 -6.71
C ALA A 46 -13.20 9.19 -7.36
N GLU A 47 -13.31 9.67 -8.59
CA GLU A 47 -14.57 9.64 -9.36
C GLU A 47 -15.06 8.21 -9.61
N LEU A 48 -14.14 7.25 -9.80
CA LEU A 48 -14.45 5.83 -9.93
C LEU A 48 -14.78 5.14 -8.59
N GLY A 49 -14.67 5.84 -7.46
CA GLY A 49 -14.94 5.29 -6.13
C GLY A 49 -13.83 4.36 -5.59
N VAL A 50 -12.67 4.29 -6.24
CA VAL A 50 -11.58 3.36 -5.88
C VAL A 50 -10.94 3.73 -4.55
N MET A 51 -10.95 5.01 -4.17
CA MET A 51 -10.31 5.51 -2.95
C MET A 51 -10.98 5.06 -1.66
N GLY A 52 -12.25 4.66 -1.71
CA GLY A 52 -13.05 4.28 -0.54
C GLY A 52 -13.77 2.94 -0.66
N ILE A 53 -13.30 2.00 -1.48
CA ILE A 53 -13.97 0.71 -1.74
C ILE A 53 -14.49 0.03 -0.46
N PRO A 54 -13.68 -0.19 0.62
CA PRO A 54 -14.15 -0.91 1.80
C PRO A 54 -14.83 -0.03 2.85
N ILE A 55 -14.98 1.27 2.59
CA ILE A 55 -15.63 2.19 3.53
C ILE A 55 -17.14 2.20 3.26
N PRO A 56 -18.01 2.11 4.30
CA PRO A 56 -19.45 2.11 4.10
C PRO A 56 -19.97 3.37 3.38
N GLU A 57 -21.04 3.20 2.63
CA GLU A 57 -21.70 4.27 1.88
C GLU A 57 -22.15 5.45 2.76
N GLU A 58 -22.55 5.19 4.02
CA GLU A 58 -22.95 6.24 4.98
C GLU A 58 -21.82 7.22 5.30
N TYR A 59 -20.56 6.84 5.05
CA TYR A 59 -19.37 7.69 5.17
C TYR A 59 -18.79 8.10 3.80
N GLY A 60 -19.53 7.88 2.72
CA GLY A 60 -19.13 8.29 1.37
C GLY A 60 -18.21 7.30 0.63
N GLY A 61 -18.08 6.08 1.11
CA GLY A 61 -17.31 5.02 0.45
C GLY A 61 -18.14 4.13 -0.46
N GLY A 62 -17.53 3.08 -1.00
CA GLY A 62 -18.17 2.13 -1.92
C GLY A 62 -18.99 1.03 -1.24
N GLY A 63 -18.82 0.82 0.08
CA GLY A 63 -19.52 -0.22 0.83
C GLY A 63 -19.20 -1.66 0.41
N SER A 64 -18.13 -1.86 -0.37
CA SER A 64 -17.72 -3.18 -0.86
C SER A 64 -16.74 -3.87 0.10
N ASP A 65 -16.23 -5.04 -0.27
CA ASP A 65 -15.43 -5.89 0.59
C ASP A 65 -13.90 -5.71 0.41
N THR A 66 -13.12 -6.37 1.27
CA THR A 66 -11.65 -6.34 1.21
C THR A 66 -11.13 -7.03 -0.06
N LEU A 67 -11.84 -8.03 -0.58
CA LEU A 67 -11.44 -8.72 -1.80
C LEU A 67 -11.56 -7.79 -3.01
N SER A 68 -12.62 -7.02 -3.12
CA SER A 68 -12.80 -5.95 -4.12
C SER A 68 -11.66 -4.95 -4.10
N TYR A 69 -11.30 -4.51 -2.90
CA TYR A 69 -10.16 -3.61 -2.69
C TYR A 69 -8.83 -4.25 -3.12
N ALA A 70 -8.57 -5.50 -2.74
CA ALA A 70 -7.35 -6.21 -3.14
C ALA A 70 -7.25 -6.37 -4.66
N ILE A 71 -8.36 -6.67 -5.35
CA ILE A 71 -8.44 -6.75 -6.81
C ILE A 71 -8.11 -5.39 -7.46
N ALA A 72 -8.66 -4.30 -6.95
CA ALA A 72 -8.35 -2.97 -7.47
C ALA A 72 -6.86 -2.62 -7.34
N ILE A 73 -6.25 -2.92 -6.18
CA ILE A 73 -4.81 -2.72 -5.96
C ILE A 73 -3.95 -3.62 -6.87
N GLU A 74 -4.34 -4.88 -7.07
CA GLU A 74 -3.68 -5.79 -8.01
C GLU A 74 -3.63 -5.20 -9.42
N GLU A 75 -4.77 -4.77 -9.96
CA GLU A 75 -4.88 -4.28 -11.34
C GLU A 75 -4.16 -2.93 -11.55
N LEU A 76 -4.18 -2.02 -10.58
CA LEU A 76 -3.38 -0.79 -10.64
C LEU A 76 -1.88 -1.10 -10.63
N THR A 77 -1.44 -1.97 -9.72
CA THR A 77 -0.02 -2.31 -9.56
C THR A 77 0.55 -3.03 -10.78
N ARG A 78 -0.29 -3.76 -11.51
CA ARG A 78 0.09 -4.43 -12.76
C ARG A 78 0.66 -3.45 -13.78
N VAL A 79 0.27 -2.18 -13.72
CA VAL A 79 0.71 -1.12 -14.61
C VAL A 79 1.69 -0.16 -13.92
N ASP A 80 1.33 0.34 -12.74
CA ASP A 80 2.15 1.28 -11.98
C ASP A 80 1.95 1.16 -10.46
N SER A 81 3.01 0.80 -9.77
CA SER A 81 2.98 0.61 -8.33
C SER A 81 3.03 1.92 -7.53
N SER A 82 3.46 3.04 -8.11
CA SER A 82 3.42 4.35 -7.45
C SER A 82 2.00 4.86 -7.30
N VAL A 83 1.17 4.71 -8.34
CA VAL A 83 -0.27 5.03 -8.29
C VAL A 83 -0.97 4.08 -7.32
N ALA A 84 -0.67 2.77 -7.39
CA ALA A 84 -1.27 1.77 -6.53
C ALA A 84 -0.97 1.99 -5.04
N ILE A 85 0.28 2.33 -4.66
CA ILE A 85 0.62 2.58 -3.25
C ILE A 85 -0.05 3.85 -2.72
N THR A 86 -0.29 4.85 -3.56
CA THR A 86 -1.05 6.05 -3.17
C THR A 86 -2.44 5.67 -2.69
N VAL A 87 -3.16 4.82 -3.45
CA VAL A 87 -4.48 4.30 -3.06
C VAL A 87 -4.36 3.35 -1.86
N ALA A 88 -3.41 2.42 -1.89
CA ALA A 88 -3.24 1.40 -0.87
C ALA A 88 -2.95 2.01 0.51
N ALA A 89 -1.99 2.93 0.59
CA ALA A 89 -1.63 3.59 1.84
C ALA A 89 -2.75 4.52 2.34
N HIS A 90 -3.41 5.23 1.42
CA HIS A 90 -4.55 6.08 1.77
C HIS A 90 -5.69 5.28 2.40
N THR A 91 -6.11 4.20 1.76
CA THR A 91 -7.26 3.41 2.21
C THR A 91 -6.92 2.60 3.46
N SER A 92 -5.87 1.73 3.41
CA SER A 92 -5.59 0.78 4.47
C SER A 92 -4.94 1.42 5.70
N LEU A 93 -4.07 2.40 5.52
CA LEU A 93 -3.30 3.02 6.61
C LEU A 93 -3.86 4.39 7.02
N GLY A 94 -4.35 5.18 6.08
CA GLY A 94 -4.86 6.53 6.36
C GLY A 94 -6.32 6.53 6.82
N THR A 95 -7.21 5.91 6.04
CA THR A 95 -8.67 5.98 6.23
C THR A 95 -9.19 4.93 7.20
N MET A 96 -8.76 3.66 7.05
CA MET A 96 -9.23 2.54 7.87
C MET A 96 -9.01 2.73 9.37
N PRO A 97 -7.91 3.32 9.89
CA PRO A 97 -7.77 3.59 11.31
C PRO A 97 -8.90 4.43 11.89
N ILE A 98 -9.31 5.49 11.18
CA ILE A 98 -10.40 6.36 11.60
C ILE A 98 -11.73 5.60 11.54
N PHE A 99 -11.96 4.79 10.52
CA PHE A 99 -13.16 3.96 10.43
C PHE A 99 -13.24 2.93 11.55
N LEU A 100 -12.15 2.23 11.87
CA LEU A 100 -12.15 1.16 12.87
C LEU A 100 -12.21 1.66 14.31
N PHE A 101 -11.50 2.74 14.62
CA PHE A 101 -11.25 3.15 16.00
C PHE A 101 -11.78 4.54 16.34
N GLY A 102 -12.20 5.31 15.34
CA GLY A 102 -12.74 6.66 15.54
C GLY A 102 -14.09 6.66 16.24
N THR A 103 -14.34 7.71 17.01
CA THR A 103 -15.68 8.04 17.50
C THR A 103 -16.59 8.37 16.32
N GLU A 104 -17.91 8.29 16.52
CA GLU A 104 -18.86 8.66 15.47
C GLU A 104 -18.65 10.10 14.96
N GLN A 105 -18.28 11.01 15.87
CA GLN A 105 -17.93 12.38 15.51
C GLN A 105 -16.72 12.42 14.58
N GLN A 106 -15.63 11.72 14.92
CA GLN A 106 -14.41 11.66 14.09
C GLN A 106 -14.69 11.02 12.72
N LYS A 107 -15.52 9.95 12.68
CA LYS A 107 -15.92 9.32 11.41
C LYS A 107 -16.66 10.30 10.51
N ARG A 108 -17.65 11.02 11.04
CA ARG A 108 -18.42 12.01 10.27
C ARG A 108 -17.59 13.22 9.84
N GLU A 109 -16.61 13.59 10.62
CA GLU A 109 -15.70 14.70 10.30
C GLU A 109 -14.71 14.33 9.19
N TRP A 110 -14.12 13.15 9.24
CA TRP A 110 -12.99 12.80 8.37
C TRP A 110 -13.35 11.91 7.19
N LEU A 111 -14.16 10.87 7.39
CA LEU A 111 -14.36 9.83 6.38
C LEU A 111 -15.00 10.33 5.08
N PRO A 112 -15.96 11.27 5.04
CA PRO A 112 -16.58 11.67 3.77
C PRO A 112 -15.58 12.24 2.75
N ASP A 113 -14.60 13.01 3.18
CA ASP A 113 -13.56 13.56 2.30
C ASP A 113 -12.50 12.52 1.96
N LEU A 114 -12.17 11.64 2.89
CA LEU A 114 -11.19 10.58 2.69
C LEU A 114 -11.76 9.46 1.81
N ALA A 115 -12.93 8.93 2.13
CA ALA A 115 -13.54 7.84 1.37
C ALA A 115 -13.89 8.23 -0.06
N SER A 116 -14.28 9.48 -0.29
CA SER A 116 -14.50 10.02 -1.63
C SER A 116 -13.20 10.32 -2.41
N GLY A 117 -12.04 10.25 -1.76
CA GLY A 117 -10.75 10.56 -2.39
C GLY A 117 -10.49 12.05 -2.64
N ARG A 118 -11.37 12.97 -2.21
CA ARG A 118 -11.12 14.42 -2.29
C ARG A 118 -9.91 14.85 -1.49
N ARG A 119 -9.63 14.15 -0.41
CA ARG A 119 -8.46 14.35 0.45
C ARG A 119 -7.80 13.02 0.76
N LEU A 120 -6.50 13.05 1.06
CA LEU A 120 -5.73 11.88 1.45
C LEU A 120 -5.41 11.92 2.94
N ALA A 121 -5.33 10.73 3.54
CA ALA A 121 -4.80 10.55 4.89
C ALA A 121 -3.54 9.67 4.89
N ALA A 122 -2.70 9.88 5.90
CA ALA A 122 -1.46 9.17 6.10
C ALA A 122 -1.41 8.50 7.48
N PHE A 123 -0.44 7.59 7.67
CA PHE A 123 -0.18 6.92 8.94
C PHE A 123 1.30 7.00 9.32
N GLY A 124 1.61 7.62 10.43
CA GLY A 124 2.96 7.83 10.93
C GLY A 124 3.32 6.87 12.07
N LEU A 125 3.83 5.68 11.72
CA LEU A 125 4.34 4.70 12.67
C LEU A 125 5.86 4.80 12.80
N THR A 126 6.57 4.60 11.69
CA THR A 126 8.03 4.50 11.63
C THR A 126 8.72 5.78 12.07
N GLU A 127 9.77 5.63 12.88
CA GLU A 127 10.67 6.72 13.31
C GLU A 127 12.10 6.45 12.84
N PRO A 128 13.00 7.45 12.81
CA PRO A 128 14.39 7.23 12.43
C PRO A 128 15.10 6.11 13.24
N GLY A 129 14.69 5.91 14.50
CA GLY A 129 15.24 4.88 15.40
C GLY A 129 14.35 3.67 15.65
N ALA A 130 13.16 3.60 15.02
CA ALA A 130 12.16 2.55 15.27
C ALA A 130 11.44 2.15 13.96
N GLY A 131 11.98 1.12 13.30
CA GLY A 131 11.39 0.51 12.09
C GLY A 131 10.74 -0.83 12.42
N SER A 132 11.47 -1.94 12.24
CA SER A 132 10.98 -3.29 12.59
C SER A 132 10.67 -3.44 14.09
N ASP A 133 11.40 -2.74 14.95
CA ASP A 133 11.08 -2.58 16.37
C ASP A 133 10.09 -1.39 16.53
N ALA A 134 8.87 -1.56 16.06
CA ALA A 134 7.85 -0.52 16.10
C ALA A 134 7.39 -0.15 17.53
N GLY A 135 7.65 -1.02 18.51
CA GLY A 135 7.39 -0.76 19.92
C GLY A 135 8.36 0.25 20.55
N ALA A 136 9.51 0.52 19.91
CA ALA A 136 10.52 1.46 20.37
C ALA A 136 10.23 2.92 19.98
N THR A 137 8.96 3.28 19.73
CA THR A 137 8.55 4.66 19.42
C THR A 137 9.03 5.64 20.49
N ARG A 138 9.48 6.82 20.08
CA ARG A 138 9.98 7.90 20.94
C ARG A 138 9.16 9.20 20.84
N THR A 139 8.38 9.36 19.80
CA THR A 139 7.42 10.47 19.68
C THR A 139 6.53 10.47 20.92
N ARG A 140 6.36 11.60 21.58
CA ARG A 140 5.60 11.77 22.82
C ARG A 140 4.44 12.71 22.60
N ALA A 141 3.39 12.52 23.38
CA ALA A 141 2.25 13.42 23.43
C ALA A 141 1.82 13.57 24.90
N GLU A 142 1.82 14.80 25.39
CA GLU A 142 1.38 15.11 26.75
C GLU A 142 0.05 15.87 26.70
N LEU A 143 -0.90 15.48 27.53
CA LEU A 143 -2.15 16.23 27.66
C LEU A 143 -1.93 17.44 28.56
N ARG A 144 -2.04 18.65 27.98
CA ARG A 144 -1.89 19.95 28.66
C ARG A 144 -3.08 20.83 28.30
N ASP A 145 -3.80 21.31 29.27
CA ASP A 145 -4.91 22.25 29.10
C ASP A 145 -5.93 21.86 28.01
N GLY A 146 -6.31 20.58 27.96
CA GLY A 146 -7.29 20.04 26.99
C GLY A 146 -6.74 19.84 25.58
N SER A 147 -5.42 19.87 25.41
CA SER A 147 -4.75 19.59 24.14
C SER A 147 -3.60 18.61 24.31
N TRP A 148 -3.42 17.71 23.34
CA TRP A 148 -2.24 16.87 23.21
C TRP A 148 -1.11 17.68 22.58
N VAL A 149 -0.03 17.87 23.30
CA VAL A 149 1.20 18.53 22.82
C VAL A 149 2.18 17.46 22.40
N ILE A 150 2.52 17.44 21.12
CA ILE A 150 3.27 16.40 20.45
C ILE A 150 4.68 16.88 20.13
N ASP A 151 5.67 16.05 20.51
CA ASP A 151 7.09 16.23 20.18
C ASP A 151 7.69 14.93 19.65
N GLY A 152 8.39 15.00 18.51
CA GLY A 152 9.02 13.84 17.89
C GLY A 152 9.14 13.94 16.38
N SER A 153 9.34 12.78 15.73
CA SER A 153 9.44 12.71 14.28
C SER A 153 8.96 11.35 13.75
N LYS A 154 8.49 11.35 12.50
CA LYS A 154 8.12 10.14 11.77
C LYS A 154 8.84 10.10 10.42
N MET A 155 9.14 8.89 9.93
CA MET A 155 9.97 8.67 8.75
C MET A 155 9.25 7.78 7.73
N PHE A 156 9.47 8.05 6.44
CA PHE A 156 8.93 7.28 5.31
C PHE A 156 7.40 7.29 5.23
N ILE A 157 6.77 8.43 5.48
CA ILE A 157 5.32 8.56 5.54
C ILE A 157 4.76 8.88 4.16
N THR A 158 3.98 7.94 3.61
CA THR A 158 3.31 8.08 2.31
C THR A 158 2.09 8.99 2.42
N ASN A 159 1.82 9.78 1.39
CA ASN A 159 0.66 10.68 1.25
C ASN A 159 0.57 11.82 2.27
N ALA A 160 1.63 12.14 2.98
CA ALA A 160 1.57 13.17 4.02
C ALA A 160 1.77 14.59 3.51
N GLY A 161 2.46 14.76 2.35
CA GLY A 161 2.91 16.07 1.89
C GLY A 161 2.34 16.52 0.55
N THR A 162 1.24 15.95 0.10
CA THR A 162 0.54 16.39 -1.13
C THR A 162 -0.39 17.57 -0.82
N ASP A 163 -0.78 18.32 -1.87
CA ASP A 163 -1.71 19.44 -1.73
C ASP A 163 -3.11 19.02 -1.27
N ILE A 164 -3.44 17.72 -1.42
CA ILE A 164 -4.71 17.14 -0.99
C ILE A 164 -4.60 16.33 0.30
N SER A 165 -3.45 16.31 0.98
CA SER A 165 -3.29 15.64 2.27
C SER A 165 -4.09 16.36 3.36
N ALA A 166 -4.93 15.62 4.10
CA ALA A 166 -5.79 16.17 5.15
C ALA A 166 -5.18 16.02 6.53
N CYS A 167 -4.69 14.85 6.85
CA CYS A 167 -4.19 14.52 8.18
C CYS A 167 -3.22 13.35 8.16
N VAL A 168 -2.50 13.19 9.25
CA VAL A 168 -1.75 11.98 9.58
C VAL A 168 -2.24 11.42 10.92
N THR A 169 -2.50 10.12 10.99
CA THR A 169 -2.63 9.43 12.27
C THR A 169 -1.25 8.98 12.71
N ILE A 170 -0.80 9.37 13.91
CA ILE A 170 0.53 9.01 14.43
C ILE A 170 0.43 8.18 15.69
N THR A 171 1.38 7.26 15.90
CA THR A 171 1.61 6.63 17.20
C THR A 171 2.48 7.53 18.06
N ALA A 172 2.13 7.72 19.34
CA ALA A 172 2.92 8.48 20.30
C ALA A 172 2.85 7.86 21.70
N LEU A 173 3.90 8.06 22.49
CA LEU A 173 3.91 7.74 23.92
C LEU A 173 3.06 8.79 24.65
N THR A 174 1.97 8.36 25.27
CA THR A 174 1.09 9.18 26.12
C THR A 174 1.28 8.90 27.62
N GLY A 175 2.19 7.99 27.95
CA GLY A 175 2.61 7.62 29.29
C GLY A 175 3.93 6.83 29.23
N GLU A 176 4.42 6.32 30.36
CA GLU A 176 5.73 5.69 30.45
C GLU A 176 5.92 4.48 29.50
N ARG A 177 4.88 3.66 29.32
CA ARG A 177 4.83 2.52 28.39
C ARG A 177 3.49 2.47 27.63
N GLU A 178 2.86 3.62 27.49
CA GLU A 178 1.53 3.76 26.96
C GLU A 178 1.61 4.40 25.59
N VAL A 179 1.25 3.65 24.55
CA VAL A 179 1.20 4.10 23.17
C VAL A 179 -0.24 4.39 22.81
N SER A 180 -0.50 5.58 22.26
CA SER A 180 -1.81 5.98 21.72
C SER A 180 -1.67 6.46 20.28
N ASN A 181 -2.78 6.51 19.57
CA ASN A 181 -2.86 7.08 18.23
C ASN A 181 -3.54 8.45 18.29
N LEU A 182 -3.01 9.41 17.54
CA LEU A 182 -3.51 10.78 17.48
C LEU A 182 -3.70 11.19 16.01
N ILE A 183 -4.84 11.81 15.70
CA ILE A 183 -5.08 12.42 14.38
C ILE A 183 -4.50 13.84 14.42
N VAL A 184 -3.53 14.11 13.54
CA VAL A 184 -2.92 15.43 13.40
C VAL A 184 -3.31 16.02 12.04
N PRO A 185 -4.14 17.07 12.01
CA PRO A 185 -4.50 17.77 10.78
C PRO A 185 -3.29 18.40 10.10
N ASN A 186 -3.22 18.38 8.76
CA ASN A 186 -2.20 19.12 8.03
C ASN A 186 -2.37 20.62 8.28
N GLY A 187 -1.24 21.32 8.43
CA GLY A 187 -1.23 22.75 8.75
C GLY A 187 -1.33 23.07 10.25
N THR A 188 -1.38 22.07 11.14
CA THR A 188 -1.30 22.30 12.59
C THR A 188 0.03 22.98 12.94
N PRO A 189 0.04 24.09 13.69
CA PRO A 189 1.28 24.73 14.14
C PRO A 189 2.21 23.75 14.85
N GLY A 190 3.50 23.78 14.51
CA GLY A 190 4.49 22.84 15.04
C GLY A 190 4.54 21.47 14.32
N TYR A 191 3.66 21.23 13.36
CA TYR A 191 3.75 20.08 12.45
C TYR A 191 4.41 20.51 11.14
N GLU A 192 5.60 19.99 10.87
CA GLU A 192 6.39 20.27 9.68
C GLU A 192 6.55 19.01 8.82
N ILE A 193 6.43 19.17 7.51
CA ILE A 193 6.54 18.11 6.51
C ILE A 193 7.77 18.42 5.64
N SER A 194 8.68 17.45 5.49
CA SER A 194 9.89 17.62 4.67
C SER A 194 9.58 17.77 3.18
N ALA A 195 10.59 18.16 2.40
CA ALA A 195 10.57 17.95 0.95
C ALA A 195 10.39 16.45 0.62
N PRO A 196 9.92 16.10 -0.60
CA PRO A 196 9.82 14.70 -1.03
C PRO A 196 11.15 13.98 -0.93
N MET A 197 11.13 12.75 -0.43
CA MET A 197 12.33 11.93 -0.30
C MET A 197 12.72 11.32 -1.65
N GLY A 198 14.02 11.32 -1.99
CA GLY A 198 14.56 10.59 -3.14
C GLY A 198 14.49 9.08 -2.89
N LYS A 199 13.95 8.32 -3.85
CA LYS A 199 13.70 6.87 -3.71
C LYS A 199 14.26 6.08 -4.88
N LEU A 200 14.54 4.79 -4.63
CA LEU A 200 14.92 3.85 -5.69
C LEU A 200 13.76 3.62 -6.66
N GLY A 201 12.59 3.32 -6.13
CA GLY A 201 11.32 3.08 -6.82
C GLY A 201 10.18 3.86 -6.19
N TRP A 202 8.94 3.63 -6.66
CA TRP A 202 7.75 4.39 -6.25
C TRP A 202 7.97 5.91 -6.37
N ARG A 203 8.66 6.32 -7.42
CA ARG A 203 9.13 7.71 -7.54
C ARG A 203 7.98 8.71 -7.68
N ALA A 204 6.87 8.28 -8.26
CA ALA A 204 5.66 9.11 -8.41
C ALA A 204 4.75 9.10 -7.18
N SER A 205 5.05 8.36 -6.11
CA SER A 205 4.33 8.44 -4.84
C SER A 205 4.98 9.47 -3.91
N ASP A 206 4.17 10.12 -3.08
CA ASP A 206 4.66 11.03 -2.02
C ASP A 206 5.19 10.23 -0.82
N THR A 207 6.38 10.57 -0.34
CA THR A 207 6.99 9.99 0.86
C THR A 207 7.77 11.06 1.62
N ARG A 208 7.47 11.24 2.90
CA ARG A 208 7.98 12.37 3.71
C ARG A 208 8.57 11.92 5.04
N GLU A 209 9.42 12.77 5.56
CA GLU A 209 9.72 12.87 6.99
C GLU A 209 8.79 13.90 7.61
N LEU A 210 8.30 13.60 8.82
CA LEU A 210 7.43 14.49 9.60
C LEU A 210 8.12 14.87 10.89
N SER A 211 8.04 16.14 11.27
CA SER A 211 8.59 16.66 12.52
C SER A 211 7.49 17.35 13.32
N PHE A 212 7.46 17.10 14.61
CA PHE A 212 6.50 17.67 15.56
C PHE A 212 7.30 18.38 16.66
N ARG A 213 7.01 19.67 16.88
CA ARG A 213 7.63 20.51 17.91
C ARG A 213 6.54 21.34 18.60
N GLU A 214 6.26 21.01 19.85
CA GLU A 214 5.15 21.64 20.58
C GLU A 214 3.86 21.67 19.72
N CYS A 215 3.62 20.62 18.95
CA CYS A 215 2.48 20.52 18.04
C CYS A 215 1.23 20.16 18.85
N ALA A 216 0.33 21.13 19.00
CA ALA A 216 -0.85 20.97 19.84
C ALA A 216 -2.09 20.62 19.00
N VAL A 217 -2.74 19.52 19.35
CA VAL A 217 -4.04 19.10 18.81
C VAL A 217 -5.07 18.95 19.94
N PRO A 218 -6.37 19.20 19.69
CA PRO A 218 -7.40 19.04 20.70
C PRO A 218 -7.40 17.64 21.34
N GLU A 219 -7.82 17.53 22.61
CA GLU A 219 -7.94 16.23 23.29
C GLU A 219 -8.79 15.24 22.50
N GLY A 220 -9.83 15.71 21.82
CA GLY A 220 -10.72 14.91 20.97
C GLY A 220 -10.07 14.30 19.73
N ASN A 221 -8.80 14.62 19.42
CA ASN A 221 -8.04 14.00 18.33
C ASN A 221 -7.38 12.67 18.73
N LEU A 222 -7.54 12.23 19.98
CA LEU A 222 -7.17 10.88 20.39
C LEU A 222 -8.02 9.86 19.63
N LEU A 223 -7.38 8.92 18.96
CA LEU A 223 -8.04 7.88 18.17
C LEU A 223 -8.25 6.61 19.01
N GLY A 224 -9.50 6.34 19.37
CA GLY A 224 -9.85 5.22 20.25
C GLY A 224 -9.39 5.44 21.69
N PRO A 225 -9.40 4.40 22.54
CA PRO A 225 -9.01 4.52 23.94
C PRO A 225 -7.51 4.81 24.10
N ARG A 226 -7.18 5.63 25.08
CA ARG A 226 -5.80 5.93 25.48
C ARG A 226 -5.06 4.63 25.87
N GLY A 227 -3.81 4.49 25.43
CA GLY A 227 -2.97 3.30 25.71
C GLY A 227 -3.19 2.10 24.77
N GLU A 228 -4.20 2.15 23.90
CA GLU A 228 -4.53 1.05 22.97
C GLU A 228 -3.85 1.18 21.59
N GLY A 229 -3.07 2.23 21.38
CA GLY A 229 -2.47 2.53 20.08
C GLY A 229 -1.58 1.42 19.52
N PHE A 230 -0.87 0.69 20.39
CA PHE A 230 -0.04 -0.43 19.95
C PHE A 230 -0.87 -1.59 19.39
N ARG A 231 -1.99 -1.94 20.05
CA ARG A 231 -2.92 -2.96 19.57
C ARG A 231 -3.59 -2.54 18.27
N GLN A 232 -4.04 -1.28 18.21
CA GLN A 232 -4.68 -0.73 17.02
C GLN A 232 -3.74 -0.78 15.80
N PHE A 233 -2.47 -0.37 15.94
CA PHE A 233 -1.57 -0.38 14.79
C PHE A 233 -1.25 -1.81 14.31
N LEU A 234 -1.19 -2.81 15.19
CA LEU A 234 -1.03 -4.20 14.75
C LEU A 234 -2.20 -4.65 13.88
N GLU A 235 -3.42 -4.31 14.28
CA GLU A 235 -4.65 -4.62 13.54
C GLU A 235 -4.69 -3.88 12.17
N ILE A 236 -4.26 -2.62 12.15
CA ILE A 236 -4.11 -1.83 10.92
C ILE A 236 -3.13 -2.50 9.96
N LEU A 237 -1.95 -2.89 10.46
CA LEU A 237 -0.92 -3.55 9.64
C LEU A 237 -1.38 -4.91 9.11
N ASP A 238 -2.17 -5.68 9.87
CA ASP A 238 -2.70 -6.95 9.39
C ASP A 238 -3.60 -6.74 8.15
N GLY A 239 -4.39 -5.66 8.14
CA GLY A 239 -5.17 -5.24 6.97
C GLY A 239 -4.29 -4.72 5.82
N GLY A 240 -3.29 -3.90 6.12
CA GLY A 240 -2.35 -3.34 5.15
C GLY A 240 -1.51 -4.41 4.43
N ARG A 241 -1.16 -5.51 5.12
CA ARG A 241 -0.45 -6.64 4.50
C ARG A 241 -1.21 -7.26 3.35
N ILE A 242 -2.56 -7.26 3.37
CA ILE A 242 -3.37 -7.76 2.26
C ILE A 242 -3.18 -6.88 1.03
N SER A 243 -3.23 -5.55 1.18
CA SER A 243 -3.01 -4.63 0.05
C SER A 243 -1.59 -4.69 -0.50
N VAL A 244 -0.57 -4.77 0.37
CA VAL A 244 0.83 -4.94 -0.10
C VAL A 244 1.04 -6.29 -0.77
N ALA A 245 0.37 -7.36 -0.29
CA ALA A 245 0.39 -8.65 -0.97
C ALA A 245 -0.29 -8.60 -2.35
N ALA A 246 -1.40 -7.87 -2.48
CA ALA A 246 -2.05 -7.61 -3.76
C ALA A 246 -1.14 -6.81 -4.71
N MET A 247 -0.40 -5.82 -4.19
CA MET A 247 0.64 -5.14 -4.97
C MET A 247 1.71 -6.11 -5.47
N GLY A 248 2.14 -7.06 -4.62
CA GLY A 248 3.12 -8.09 -5.01
C GLY A 248 2.64 -8.93 -6.19
N ILE A 249 1.36 -9.34 -6.21
CA ILE A 249 0.75 -10.07 -7.33
C ILE A 249 0.63 -9.16 -8.56
N GLY A 250 0.11 -7.95 -8.41
CA GLY A 250 -0.05 -7.01 -9.53
C GLY A 250 1.28 -6.74 -10.24
N LEU A 251 2.33 -6.45 -9.47
CA LEU A 251 3.66 -6.19 -10.02
C LEU A 251 4.26 -7.43 -10.71
N ALA A 252 4.11 -8.62 -10.11
CA ALA A 252 4.56 -9.87 -10.73
C ALA A 252 3.78 -10.19 -12.00
N GLN A 253 2.46 -9.92 -12.03
CA GLN A 253 1.62 -10.07 -13.22
C GLN A 253 2.03 -9.10 -14.33
N GLY A 254 2.28 -7.83 -14.01
CA GLY A 254 2.79 -6.85 -14.97
C GLY A 254 4.13 -7.27 -15.57
N ALA A 255 5.05 -7.76 -14.74
CA ALA A 255 6.33 -8.29 -15.20
C ALA A 255 6.16 -9.51 -16.10
N TYR A 256 5.24 -10.43 -15.78
CA TYR A 256 4.89 -11.58 -16.61
C TYR A 256 4.34 -11.15 -17.96
N ASP A 257 3.38 -10.23 -17.98
CA ASP A 257 2.76 -9.77 -19.22
C ASP A 257 3.77 -9.14 -20.17
N LEU A 258 4.67 -8.29 -19.65
CA LEU A 258 5.75 -7.68 -20.42
C LEU A 258 6.70 -8.74 -21.00
N ALA A 259 7.13 -9.71 -20.17
CA ALA A 259 8.01 -10.79 -20.62
C ALA A 259 7.35 -11.68 -21.67
N TYR A 260 6.07 -12.00 -21.46
CA TYR A 260 5.29 -12.83 -22.38
C TYR A 260 5.15 -12.16 -23.75
N ALA A 261 4.73 -10.89 -23.78
CA ALA A 261 4.59 -10.13 -25.03
C ALA A 261 5.95 -10.01 -25.75
N TYR A 262 6.97 -9.51 -25.05
CA TYR A 262 8.30 -9.32 -25.60
C TYR A 262 8.90 -10.63 -26.14
N SER A 263 8.70 -11.75 -25.44
CA SER A 263 9.25 -13.05 -25.88
C SER A 263 8.68 -13.54 -27.21
N LYS A 264 7.46 -13.16 -27.57
CA LYS A 264 6.82 -13.48 -28.84
C LYS A 264 7.27 -12.59 -29.99
N GLU A 265 7.58 -11.33 -29.70
CA GLU A 265 7.98 -10.34 -30.70
C GLU A 265 9.48 -10.36 -30.97
N ARG A 266 10.29 -10.60 -29.94
CA ARG A 266 11.74 -10.61 -30.07
C ARG A 266 12.24 -11.87 -30.74
N HIS A 267 12.97 -11.72 -31.86
CA HIS A 267 13.59 -12.81 -32.61
C HIS A 267 15.10 -12.86 -32.37
N GLN A 268 15.64 -14.05 -32.11
CA GLN A 268 17.05 -14.38 -32.10
C GLN A 268 17.25 -15.80 -32.65
N PHE A 269 18.41 -16.04 -33.31
CA PHE A 269 18.69 -17.32 -33.97
C PHE A 269 17.59 -17.73 -34.97
N GLY A 270 17.00 -16.75 -35.66
CA GLY A 270 15.99 -16.95 -36.71
C GLY A 270 14.56 -17.25 -36.23
N LYS A 271 14.26 -17.17 -34.93
CA LYS A 271 12.95 -17.49 -34.39
C LYS A 271 12.61 -16.65 -33.15
N PRO A 272 11.30 -16.55 -32.76
CA PRO A 272 10.91 -15.87 -31.51
C PRO A 272 11.60 -16.50 -30.30
N ILE A 273 12.03 -15.67 -29.33
CA ILE A 273 12.72 -16.19 -28.14
C ILE A 273 11.79 -17.02 -27.25
N SER A 274 10.47 -16.87 -27.36
CA SER A 274 9.46 -17.72 -26.71
C SER A 274 9.55 -19.21 -27.10
N THR A 275 10.26 -19.55 -28.16
CA THR A 275 10.48 -20.95 -28.58
C THR A 275 11.64 -21.66 -27.87
N PHE A 276 12.42 -20.91 -27.06
CA PHE A 276 13.51 -21.48 -26.28
C PHE A 276 13.01 -21.96 -24.92
N GLN A 277 13.32 -23.22 -24.56
CA GLN A 277 12.88 -23.81 -23.28
C GLN A 277 13.28 -22.96 -22.05
N ALA A 278 14.47 -22.37 -22.05
CA ALA A 278 14.93 -21.50 -20.96
C ALA A 278 14.02 -20.28 -20.73
N VAL A 279 13.35 -19.77 -21.78
CA VAL A 279 12.35 -18.71 -21.67
C VAL A 279 10.98 -19.30 -21.27
N GLN A 280 10.58 -20.39 -21.93
CA GLN A 280 9.29 -21.06 -21.64
C GLN A 280 9.17 -21.49 -20.19
N PHE A 281 10.22 -22.06 -19.59
CA PHE A 281 10.19 -22.54 -18.20
C PHE A 281 10.05 -21.37 -17.24
N LYS A 282 10.76 -20.24 -17.43
CA LYS A 282 10.57 -19.05 -16.60
C LYS A 282 9.12 -18.54 -16.66
N LEU A 283 8.53 -18.47 -17.85
CA LEU A 283 7.14 -18.03 -18.01
C LEU A 283 6.15 -19.00 -17.37
N ALA A 284 6.38 -20.33 -17.48
CA ALA A 284 5.55 -21.33 -16.84
C ALA A 284 5.63 -21.27 -15.31
N ASP A 285 6.84 -21.10 -14.76
CA ASP A 285 7.06 -20.93 -13.32
C ASP A 285 6.39 -19.65 -12.82
N MET A 286 6.56 -18.51 -13.52
CA MET A 286 5.88 -17.26 -13.18
C MET A 286 4.36 -17.42 -13.16
N ALA A 287 3.77 -18.05 -14.17
CA ALA A 287 2.34 -18.28 -14.25
C ALA A 287 1.84 -19.16 -13.08
N THR A 288 2.57 -20.21 -12.73
CA THR A 288 2.22 -21.10 -11.61
C THR A 288 2.30 -20.37 -10.27
N GLU A 289 3.37 -19.61 -10.04
CA GLU A 289 3.56 -18.86 -8.80
C GLU A 289 2.55 -17.72 -8.66
N LEU A 290 2.12 -17.09 -9.76
CA LEU A 290 1.06 -16.06 -9.76
C LEU A 290 -0.27 -16.63 -9.25
N GLU A 291 -0.69 -17.81 -9.75
CA GLU A 291 -1.92 -18.46 -9.28
C GLU A 291 -1.85 -18.82 -7.80
N ALA A 292 -0.71 -19.38 -7.35
CA ALA A 292 -0.51 -19.70 -5.94
C ALA A 292 -0.54 -18.45 -5.04
N GLY A 293 0.12 -17.36 -5.46
CA GLY A 293 0.16 -16.10 -4.74
C GLY A 293 -1.21 -15.43 -4.66
N ARG A 294 -1.95 -15.40 -5.79
CA ARG A 294 -3.31 -14.85 -5.85
C ARG A 294 -4.26 -15.59 -4.92
N ALA A 295 -4.16 -16.92 -4.87
CA ALA A 295 -4.96 -17.74 -3.96
C ALA A 295 -4.67 -17.38 -2.48
N LEU A 296 -3.43 -17.09 -2.09
CA LEU A 296 -3.09 -16.66 -0.73
C LEU A 296 -3.67 -15.28 -0.41
N VAL A 297 -3.56 -14.30 -1.32
CA VAL A 297 -4.08 -12.95 -1.13
C VAL A 297 -5.61 -12.98 -0.99
N TYR A 298 -6.29 -13.63 -1.90
CA TYR A 298 -7.76 -13.69 -1.91
C TYR A 298 -8.30 -14.46 -0.70
N LYS A 299 -7.60 -15.50 -0.25
CA LYS A 299 -7.94 -16.20 0.99
C LYS A 299 -7.84 -15.27 2.19
N ALA A 300 -6.79 -14.46 2.30
CA ALA A 300 -6.59 -13.53 3.42
C ALA A 300 -7.69 -12.44 3.42
N ALA A 301 -7.99 -11.86 2.25
CA ALA A 301 -9.06 -10.90 2.07
C ALA A 301 -10.43 -11.50 2.46
N TRP A 302 -10.77 -12.65 1.92
CA TRP A 302 -12.02 -13.34 2.23
C TRP A 302 -12.17 -13.65 3.73
N LEU A 303 -11.10 -14.11 4.41
CA LEU A 303 -11.15 -14.36 5.84
C LEU A 303 -11.49 -13.10 6.63
N LYS A 304 -10.90 -11.96 6.25
CA LYS A 304 -11.19 -10.67 6.87
C LYS A 304 -12.65 -10.28 6.66
N ASP A 305 -13.18 -10.44 5.44
CA ASP A 305 -14.57 -10.11 5.10
C ASP A 305 -15.59 -11.01 5.85
N GLN A 306 -15.16 -12.24 6.21
CA GLN A 306 -15.96 -13.13 7.06
C GLN A 306 -15.81 -12.85 8.58
N GLY A 307 -15.12 -11.79 8.99
CA GLY A 307 -14.84 -11.51 10.39
C GLY A 307 -14.02 -12.60 11.11
N ARG A 308 -13.24 -13.38 10.36
CA ARG A 308 -12.41 -14.47 10.86
C ARG A 308 -10.97 -14.02 11.08
N PRO A 309 -10.21 -14.67 11.99
CA PRO A 309 -8.78 -14.41 12.13
C PRO A 309 -8.04 -14.58 10.79
N PHE A 310 -7.29 -13.56 10.37
CA PHE A 310 -6.63 -13.50 9.06
C PHE A 310 -5.15 -13.06 9.12
N ALA A 311 -4.66 -12.60 10.28
CA ALA A 311 -3.32 -12.03 10.43
C ALA A 311 -2.20 -12.98 9.94
N ARG A 312 -2.32 -14.30 10.23
CA ARG A 312 -1.37 -15.31 9.75
C ARG A 312 -1.39 -15.43 8.23
N GLU A 313 -2.58 -15.51 7.64
CA GLU A 313 -2.76 -15.63 6.20
C GLU A 313 -2.32 -14.36 5.47
N ALA A 314 -2.57 -13.18 6.02
CA ALA A 314 -2.08 -11.91 5.49
C ALA A 314 -0.54 -11.85 5.50
N ALA A 315 0.09 -12.28 6.60
CA ALA A 315 1.55 -12.37 6.69
C ALA A 315 2.14 -13.38 5.68
N MET A 316 1.50 -14.56 5.51
CA MET A 316 1.90 -15.56 4.51
C MET A 316 1.76 -15.01 3.10
N ALA A 317 0.66 -14.34 2.79
CA ALA A 317 0.43 -13.72 1.48
C ALA A 317 1.50 -12.67 1.18
N LYS A 318 1.76 -11.73 2.10
CA LYS A 318 2.75 -10.66 1.92
C LYS A 318 4.17 -11.20 1.76
N LEU A 319 4.54 -12.19 2.55
CA LEU A 319 5.85 -12.85 2.44
C LEU A 319 6.01 -13.50 1.06
N TYR A 320 5.06 -14.33 0.66
CA TYR A 320 5.11 -15.08 -0.59
C TYR A 320 5.15 -14.15 -1.80
N THR A 321 4.25 -13.16 -1.85
CA THR A 321 4.11 -12.27 -3.02
C THR A 321 5.24 -11.25 -3.12
N GLY A 322 5.83 -10.82 -2.00
CA GLY A 322 7.04 -10.00 -2.01
C GLY A 322 8.24 -10.73 -2.63
N GLU A 323 8.44 -12.01 -2.28
CA GLU A 323 9.50 -12.82 -2.89
C GLU A 323 9.18 -13.22 -4.34
N LEU A 324 7.92 -13.52 -4.64
CA LEU A 324 7.46 -13.79 -6.00
C LEU A 324 7.72 -12.59 -6.94
N SER A 325 7.31 -11.40 -6.50
CA SER A 325 7.48 -10.19 -7.33
C SER A 325 8.96 -9.93 -7.66
N ASN A 326 9.87 -10.17 -6.72
CA ASN A 326 11.31 -10.07 -6.95
C ASN A 326 11.78 -11.06 -8.05
N ARG A 327 11.40 -12.32 -7.94
CA ARG A 327 11.75 -13.32 -8.96
C ARG A 327 11.16 -12.97 -10.32
N ALA A 328 9.90 -12.56 -10.36
CA ALA A 328 9.19 -12.23 -11.60
C ALA A 328 9.83 -11.05 -12.35
N VAL A 329 10.10 -9.94 -11.66
CA VAL A 329 10.75 -8.78 -12.31
C VAL A 329 12.17 -9.10 -12.76
N ASN A 330 12.93 -9.87 -11.98
CA ASN A 330 14.27 -10.28 -12.35
C ASN A 330 14.26 -11.18 -13.60
N TRP A 331 13.36 -12.14 -13.68
CA TRP A 331 13.23 -13.00 -14.86
C TRP A 331 12.71 -12.22 -16.07
N SER A 332 11.75 -11.33 -15.89
CA SER A 332 11.22 -10.48 -16.95
C SER A 332 12.32 -9.57 -17.53
N LEU A 333 13.07 -8.87 -16.67
CA LEU A 333 14.19 -8.03 -17.10
C LEU A 333 15.23 -8.85 -17.85
N GLN A 334 15.57 -10.06 -17.37
CA GLN A 334 16.50 -10.97 -18.02
C GLN A 334 16.00 -11.43 -19.41
N ILE A 335 14.68 -11.66 -19.56
CA ILE A 335 14.07 -12.02 -20.87
C ILE A 335 14.17 -10.85 -21.85
N HIS A 336 14.04 -9.60 -21.39
CA HIS A 336 14.24 -8.41 -22.22
C HIS A 336 15.71 -8.18 -22.59
N GLY A 337 16.66 -8.77 -21.83
CA GLY A 337 18.09 -8.58 -22.06
C GLY A 337 18.50 -7.11 -21.92
N GLY A 338 19.37 -6.61 -22.79
CA GLY A 338 19.86 -5.23 -22.76
C GLY A 338 18.76 -4.17 -22.83
N TYR A 339 17.67 -4.45 -23.52
CA TYR A 339 16.51 -3.54 -23.58
C TYR A 339 15.81 -3.38 -22.22
N GLY A 340 15.73 -4.44 -21.42
CA GLY A 340 15.14 -4.37 -20.08
C GLY A 340 15.92 -3.48 -19.10
N TYR A 341 17.17 -3.15 -19.43
CA TYR A 341 18.04 -2.28 -18.63
C TYR A 341 17.89 -0.79 -18.98
N MET A 342 17.10 -0.47 -20.01
CA MET A 342 16.85 0.89 -20.47
C MET A 342 15.56 1.44 -19.87
N ASP A 343 15.55 2.72 -19.52
CA ASP A 343 14.41 3.37 -18.82
C ASP A 343 13.13 3.44 -19.66
N GLU A 344 13.24 3.41 -21.02
CA GLU A 344 12.09 3.38 -21.92
C GLU A 344 11.26 2.08 -21.83
N PHE A 345 11.83 1.03 -21.21
CA PHE A 345 11.10 -0.22 -20.99
C PHE A 345 10.51 -0.29 -19.60
N ALA A 346 9.19 -0.44 -19.51
CA ALA A 346 8.46 -0.44 -18.26
C ALA A 346 9.01 -1.44 -17.21
N ILE A 347 9.65 -2.53 -17.66
CA ILE A 347 10.23 -3.52 -16.74
C ILE A 347 11.35 -2.93 -15.88
N SER A 348 12.08 -1.91 -16.34
CA SER A 348 13.12 -1.24 -15.56
C SER A 348 12.52 -0.53 -14.35
N ARG A 349 11.34 0.12 -14.52
CA ARG A 349 10.58 0.76 -13.44
C ARG A 349 10.06 -0.29 -12.46
N LEU A 350 9.38 -1.34 -12.94
CA LEU A 350 8.86 -2.41 -12.09
C LEU A 350 9.97 -3.08 -11.27
N TYR A 351 11.16 -3.27 -11.86
CA TYR A 351 12.32 -3.83 -11.16
C TYR A 351 12.79 -2.95 -9.99
N ARG A 352 12.80 -1.63 -10.16
CA ARG A 352 13.16 -0.69 -9.08
C ARG A 352 12.08 -0.64 -7.99
N ASP A 353 10.82 -0.66 -8.39
CA ASP A 353 9.66 -0.55 -7.51
C ASP A 353 9.47 -1.77 -6.62
N GLN A 354 9.85 -2.95 -7.10
CA GLN A 354 9.62 -4.21 -6.40
C GLN A 354 10.27 -4.26 -5.02
N LYS A 355 11.46 -3.71 -4.85
CA LYS A 355 12.27 -3.95 -3.63
C LYS A 355 11.58 -3.51 -2.34
N ILE A 356 10.77 -2.47 -2.39
CA ILE A 356 10.04 -1.98 -1.22
C ILE A 356 8.98 -2.98 -0.73
N LEU A 357 8.45 -3.85 -1.59
CA LEU A 357 7.46 -4.87 -1.22
C LEU A 357 8.03 -5.94 -0.27
N GLU A 358 9.35 -6.09 -0.20
CA GLU A 358 10.02 -6.95 0.78
C GLU A 358 10.33 -6.22 2.10
N ILE A 359 10.26 -4.88 2.11
CA ILE A 359 10.69 -4.02 3.23
C ILE A 359 9.51 -3.36 3.94
N GLY A 360 8.60 -2.74 3.16
CA GLY A 360 7.48 -1.96 3.69
C GLY A 360 6.43 -2.81 4.42
N GLU A 361 5.72 -2.20 5.34
CA GLU A 361 4.67 -2.79 6.20
C GLU A 361 5.11 -4.06 6.94
N GLY A 362 6.33 -4.02 7.44
CA GLY A 362 7.03 -5.14 8.07
C GLY A 362 7.79 -5.97 7.03
N THR A 363 9.11 -6.06 7.24
CA THR A 363 10.00 -6.79 6.32
C THR A 363 9.59 -8.26 6.20
N ASN A 364 10.09 -8.95 5.17
CA ASN A 364 9.85 -10.38 5.00
C ASN A 364 10.29 -11.20 6.22
N GLU A 365 11.34 -10.74 6.94
CA GLU A 365 11.77 -11.34 8.22
C GLU A 365 10.71 -11.13 9.31
N VAL A 366 10.13 -9.93 9.40
CA VAL A 366 9.01 -9.65 10.33
C VAL A 366 7.80 -10.52 10.01
N GLN A 367 7.46 -10.73 8.72
CA GLN A 367 6.38 -11.66 8.34
C GLN A 367 6.66 -13.08 8.83
N ARG A 368 7.90 -13.56 8.72
CA ARG A 368 8.30 -14.88 9.26
C ARG A 368 8.12 -14.95 10.78
N MET A 369 8.47 -13.88 11.51
CA MET A 369 8.23 -13.80 12.96
C MET A 369 6.73 -13.86 13.30
N VAL A 370 5.89 -13.13 12.56
CA VAL A 370 4.42 -13.16 12.75
C VAL A 370 3.87 -14.55 12.49
N ILE A 371 4.28 -15.19 11.40
CA ILE A 371 3.86 -16.56 11.06
C ILE A 371 4.30 -17.54 12.14
N ALA A 372 5.56 -17.51 12.56
CA ALA A 372 6.11 -18.37 13.60
C ALA A 372 5.34 -18.24 14.91
N LYS A 373 5.03 -17.02 15.34
CA LYS A 373 4.20 -16.75 16.52
C LYS A 373 2.83 -17.40 16.43
N HIS A 374 2.18 -17.33 15.26
CA HIS A 374 0.86 -17.95 15.05
C HIS A 374 0.91 -19.50 14.95
N LEU A 375 2.10 -20.05 14.70
CA LEU A 375 2.34 -21.50 14.74
C LEU A 375 2.71 -22.00 16.15
N GLY A 376 2.87 -21.11 17.13
CA GLY A 376 3.26 -21.43 18.49
C GLY A 376 4.76 -21.70 18.66
N LEU A 377 5.58 -21.17 17.77
CA LEU A 377 7.05 -21.25 17.80
C LEU A 377 7.68 -20.06 18.49
#